data_f87046e159d4196ffcfd56f6fa11e841
#
_entry.id   f87046e159d4196ffcfd56f6fa11e841
#
_cell.length_a   1.000
_cell.length_b   1.000
_cell.length_c   1.000
_cell.angle_alpha   90.00
_cell.angle_beta   90.00
_cell.angle_gamma   90.00
#
_symmetry.space_group_name_H-M   'P 1'
#
loop_
_entity.id
_entity.type
_entity.pdbx_description
1 polymer ?
#
loop_
_entity_poly.entity_id
_entity_poly.type
_entity_poly.pdbx_seq_one_letter_code
_entity_poly.pdbx_strand_id
1 'polypeptide(L)'
;KTGNMTTSDRVRQQLIYSEATIALAKAKIRKISSSENLIRKIGLTQSESKNLIIPKKLPELPKAPISIENIANKISDRFDVKTARIEYELLLEQLGVEKINSYTDIEFGYRNDRIKDDGVISNKKGYELEIKIPIFDWGDLQRDTIQANLIAKQKIYENTVLAAASEFREAYQKYRTAFDIAKHYYDQIIPMHEILLEEATYNYNGMIIGIFELMQIGLEKSTAEIKAIDALQNLFTAELNLNSVAVGRKLGAKSRTTEIESNKAKKGH
;
A
#
# COMPACT_ATOMS: atom_id res chain seq x y z
N LYS A 1 -8.87 -56.78 -23.94
CA LYS A 1 -8.20 -57.35 -22.71
C LYS A 1 -6.84 -56.69 -22.59
N THR A 2 -6.81 -55.56 -22.01
CA THR A 2 -5.57 -54.80 -21.85
C THR A 2 -5.28 -54.65 -20.35
N GLY A 3 -4.20 -55.31 -19.95
CA GLY A 3 -3.42 -54.95 -18.78
C GLY A 3 -4.06 -55.22 -17.42
N ASN A 4 -3.37 -55.98 -16.59
CA ASN A 4 -3.66 -56.31 -15.18
C ASN A 4 -3.73 -55.06 -14.26
N MET A 5 -4.66 -54.19 -14.50
CA MET A 5 -4.99 -53.10 -13.56
C MET A 5 -5.90 -53.65 -12.46
N THR A 6 -5.49 -53.59 -11.21
CA THR A 6 -6.32 -53.98 -10.08
C THR A 6 -7.48 -53.00 -9.94
N THR A 7 -8.59 -53.42 -9.29
CA THR A 7 -9.71 -52.52 -8.99
C THR A 7 -9.27 -51.35 -8.12
N SER A 8 -8.32 -51.56 -7.22
CA SER A 8 -7.75 -50.53 -6.35
C SER A 8 -6.99 -49.46 -7.16
N ASP A 9 -6.26 -49.86 -8.20
CA ASP A 9 -5.53 -48.96 -9.09
C ASP A 9 -6.47 -48.07 -9.89
N ARG A 10 -7.55 -48.64 -10.41
CA ARG A 10 -8.60 -47.89 -11.13
C ARG A 10 -9.26 -46.85 -10.25
N VAL A 11 -9.62 -47.24 -9.02
CA VAL A 11 -10.22 -46.29 -8.06
C VAL A 11 -9.27 -45.16 -7.70
N ARG A 12 -7.97 -45.48 -7.50
CA ARG A 12 -6.95 -44.46 -7.22
C ARG A 12 -6.79 -43.46 -8.38
N GLN A 13 -6.77 -43.92 -9.65
CA GLN A 13 -6.76 -43.02 -10.80
C GLN A 13 -7.98 -42.13 -10.84
N GLN A 14 -9.16 -42.68 -10.56
CA GLN A 14 -10.42 -41.92 -10.56
C GLN A 14 -10.44 -40.89 -9.45
N LEU A 15 -9.87 -41.16 -8.28
CA LEU A 15 -9.71 -40.19 -7.21
C LEU A 15 -8.81 -39.01 -7.64
N ILE A 16 -7.65 -39.30 -8.20
CA ILE A 16 -6.71 -38.28 -8.72
C ILE A 16 -7.41 -37.37 -9.75
N TYR A 17 -8.12 -37.97 -10.70
CA TYR A 17 -8.87 -37.22 -11.71
C TYR A 17 -9.98 -36.35 -11.08
N SER A 18 -10.71 -36.88 -10.10
CA SER A 18 -11.77 -36.15 -9.39
C SER A 18 -11.18 -34.97 -8.60
N GLU A 19 -10.08 -35.16 -7.90
CA GLU A 19 -9.40 -34.09 -7.19
C GLU A 19 -8.89 -32.98 -8.11
N ALA A 20 -8.30 -33.35 -9.24
CA ALA A 20 -7.86 -32.39 -10.26
C ALA A 20 -9.05 -31.60 -10.85
N THR A 21 -10.20 -32.26 -11.07
CA THR A 21 -11.42 -31.61 -11.55
C THR A 21 -11.96 -30.60 -10.53
N ILE A 22 -11.96 -30.96 -9.24
CA ILE A 22 -12.35 -30.04 -8.15
C ILE A 22 -11.38 -28.85 -8.06
N ALA A 23 -10.08 -29.11 -8.17
CA ALA A 23 -9.06 -28.05 -8.16
C ALA A 23 -9.25 -27.06 -9.32
N LEU A 24 -9.54 -27.57 -10.53
CA LEU A 24 -9.87 -26.76 -11.70
C LEU A 24 -11.12 -25.88 -11.48
N ALA A 25 -12.19 -26.48 -10.91
CA ALA A 25 -13.42 -25.74 -10.61
C ALA A 25 -13.16 -24.61 -9.61
N LYS A 26 -12.40 -24.87 -8.53
CA LYS A 26 -12.00 -23.87 -7.54
C LYS A 26 -11.14 -22.74 -8.18
N ALA A 27 -10.24 -23.08 -9.10
CA ALA A 27 -9.44 -22.11 -9.82
C ALA A 27 -10.29 -21.22 -10.74
N LYS A 28 -11.29 -21.78 -11.43
CA LYS A 28 -12.25 -21.01 -12.23
C LYS A 28 -13.06 -20.02 -11.38
N ILE A 29 -13.55 -20.45 -10.21
CA ILE A 29 -14.27 -19.55 -9.28
C ILE A 29 -13.37 -18.43 -8.83
N ARG A 30 -12.12 -18.72 -8.43
CA ARG A 30 -11.14 -17.68 -8.03
C ARG A 30 -10.87 -16.68 -9.15
N LYS A 31 -10.75 -17.14 -10.40
CA LYS A 31 -10.58 -16.27 -11.56
C LYS A 31 -11.77 -15.31 -11.71
N ILE A 32 -13.01 -15.82 -11.65
CA ILE A 32 -14.23 -15.01 -11.75
C ILE A 32 -14.26 -13.97 -10.63
N SER A 33 -14.07 -14.40 -9.38
CA SER A 33 -14.09 -13.51 -8.22
C SER A 33 -13.02 -12.41 -8.31
N SER A 34 -11.82 -12.73 -8.77
CA SER A 34 -10.74 -11.76 -8.95
C SER A 34 -11.04 -10.77 -10.08
N SER A 35 -11.63 -11.23 -11.20
CA SER A 35 -12.06 -10.36 -12.29
C SER A 35 -13.15 -9.39 -11.86
N GLU A 36 -14.18 -9.88 -11.16
CA GLU A 36 -15.26 -9.04 -10.62
C GLU A 36 -14.76 -8.04 -9.58
N ASN A 37 -13.80 -8.45 -8.76
CA ASN A 37 -13.17 -7.54 -7.79
C ASN A 37 -12.38 -6.42 -8.49
N LEU A 38 -11.68 -6.74 -9.59
CA LEU A 38 -10.98 -5.74 -10.40
C LEU A 38 -11.97 -4.76 -11.02
N ILE A 39 -13.05 -5.25 -11.66
CA ILE A 39 -14.12 -4.44 -12.26
C ILE A 39 -14.71 -3.47 -11.23
N ARG A 40 -15.06 -3.96 -10.04
CA ARG A 40 -15.57 -3.14 -8.94
C ARG A 40 -14.58 -2.08 -8.47
N LYS A 41 -13.30 -2.42 -8.35
CA LYS A 41 -12.27 -1.48 -7.89
C LYS A 41 -11.97 -0.37 -8.91
N ILE A 42 -12.11 -0.67 -10.21
CA ILE A 42 -11.96 0.31 -11.28
C ILE A 42 -13.25 1.13 -11.46
N GLY A 43 -14.38 0.62 -10.99
CA GLY A 43 -15.68 1.30 -11.13
C GLY A 43 -16.31 1.15 -12.51
N LEU A 44 -15.98 0.08 -13.26
CA LEU A 44 -16.54 -0.15 -14.58
C LEU A 44 -17.99 -0.63 -14.52
N THR A 45 -18.81 -0.11 -15.43
CA THR A 45 -20.18 -0.59 -15.64
C THR A 45 -20.19 -1.94 -16.37
N GLN A 46 -21.33 -2.63 -16.37
CA GLN A 46 -21.49 -3.93 -17.02
C GLN A 46 -21.22 -3.88 -18.54
N SER A 47 -21.50 -2.76 -19.20
CA SER A 47 -21.22 -2.55 -20.63
C SER A 47 -19.72 -2.37 -20.90
N GLU A 48 -19.02 -1.62 -20.04
CA GLU A 48 -17.59 -1.34 -20.16
C GLU A 48 -16.74 -2.56 -19.80
N SER A 49 -17.20 -3.36 -18.83
CA SER A 49 -16.48 -4.57 -18.39
C SER A 49 -16.31 -5.61 -19.49
N LYS A 50 -17.22 -5.64 -20.49
CA LYS A 50 -17.12 -6.54 -21.66
C LYS A 50 -15.92 -6.22 -22.55
N ASN A 51 -15.48 -4.96 -22.56
CA ASN A 51 -14.34 -4.49 -23.35
C ASN A 51 -13.02 -4.57 -22.60
N LEU A 52 -13.03 -5.00 -21.32
CA LEU A 52 -11.84 -5.12 -20.50
C LEU A 52 -10.99 -6.32 -20.96
N ILE A 53 -9.82 -6.04 -21.52
CA ILE A 53 -8.85 -7.06 -21.91
C ILE A 53 -7.92 -7.32 -20.72
N ILE A 54 -8.11 -8.46 -20.05
CA ILE A 54 -7.23 -8.90 -18.98
C ILE A 54 -6.12 -9.77 -19.58
N PRO A 55 -4.83 -9.48 -19.34
CA PRO A 55 -3.73 -10.32 -19.78
C PRO A 55 -3.90 -11.76 -19.31
N LYS A 56 -3.62 -12.72 -20.21
CA LYS A 56 -3.75 -14.15 -19.88
C LYS A 56 -2.56 -14.71 -19.12
N LYS A 57 -1.42 -14.03 -19.16
CA LYS A 57 -0.17 -14.42 -18.50
C LYS A 57 0.34 -13.26 -17.66
N LEU A 58 1.01 -13.57 -16.58
CA LEU A 58 1.81 -12.61 -15.82
C LEU A 58 2.99 -12.12 -16.67
N PRO A 59 3.52 -10.91 -16.41
CA PRO A 59 4.76 -10.47 -17.01
C PRO A 59 5.89 -11.47 -16.75
N GLU A 60 6.89 -11.50 -17.62
CA GLU A 60 8.07 -12.34 -17.43
C GLU A 60 8.88 -11.88 -16.20
N LEU A 61 9.66 -12.82 -15.65
CA LEU A 61 10.55 -12.52 -14.53
C LEU A 61 11.57 -11.44 -14.95
N PRO A 62 11.72 -10.35 -14.19
CA PRO A 62 12.74 -9.35 -14.46
C PRO A 62 14.15 -9.96 -14.43
N LYS A 63 15.04 -9.53 -15.33
CA LYS A 63 16.43 -10.05 -15.41
C LYS A 63 17.26 -9.70 -14.17
N ALA A 64 16.97 -8.58 -13.53
CA ALA A 64 17.67 -8.11 -12.33
C ALA A 64 16.69 -7.44 -11.38
N PRO A 65 16.93 -7.54 -10.05
CA PRO A 65 16.13 -6.85 -9.07
C PRO A 65 16.38 -5.34 -9.13
N ILE A 66 15.39 -4.57 -8.63
CA ILE A 66 15.48 -3.11 -8.52
C ILE A 66 16.62 -2.75 -7.54
N SER A 67 17.46 -1.79 -7.92
CA SER A 67 18.53 -1.29 -7.04
C SER A 67 17.96 -0.43 -5.91
N ILE A 68 18.52 -0.60 -4.69
CA ILE A 68 18.12 0.15 -3.51
C ILE A 68 18.46 1.65 -3.62
N GLU A 69 19.55 1.99 -4.30
CA GLU A 69 20.06 3.37 -4.39
C GLU A 69 19.06 4.32 -5.04
N ASN A 70 18.36 3.87 -6.06
CA ASN A 70 17.39 4.70 -6.79
C ASN A 70 16.13 5.03 -5.97
N ILE A 71 15.84 4.29 -4.92
CA ILE A 71 14.60 4.43 -4.14
C ILE A 71 14.87 5.03 -2.77
N ALA A 72 16.02 4.74 -2.14
CA ALA A 72 16.39 5.28 -0.83
C ALA A 72 16.44 6.82 -0.83
N ASN A 73 16.89 7.43 -1.94
CA ASN A 73 16.92 8.88 -2.11
C ASN A 73 15.52 9.53 -2.12
N LYS A 74 14.46 8.75 -2.27
CA LYS A 74 13.07 9.24 -2.28
C LYS A 74 12.39 9.21 -0.90
N ILE A 75 13.03 8.69 0.15
CA ILE A 75 12.41 8.62 1.49
C ILE A 75 12.08 10.01 2.02
N SER A 76 12.96 11.00 1.82
CA SER A 76 12.72 12.39 2.20
C SER A 76 11.56 13.04 1.45
N ASP A 77 11.21 12.49 0.28
CA ASP A 77 10.12 12.96 -0.57
C ASP A 77 8.77 12.29 -0.26
N ARG A 78 8.73 11.35 0.68
CA ARG A 78 7.48 10.69 1.09
C ARG A 78 6.48 11.70 1.62
N PHE A 79 5.21 11.51 1.27
CA PHE A 79 4.14 12.42 1.66
C PHE A 79 3.95 12.51 3.17
N ASP A 80 4.06 11.39 3.89
CA ASP A 80 3.92 11.35 5.35
C ASP A 80 5.06 12.10 6.06
N VAL A 81 6.30 11.97 5.56
CA VAL A 81 7.47 12.70 6.05
C VAL A 81 7.35 14.20 5.77
N LYS A 82 6.95 14.57 4.54
CA LYS A 82 6.70 15.98 4.18
C LYS A 82 5.60 16.61 5.03
N THR A 83 4.51 15.89 5.25
CA THR A 83 3.42 16.39 6.09
C THR A 83 3.88 16.63 7.52
N ALA A 84 4.58 15.66 8.14
CA ALA A 84 5.10 15.82 9.49
C ALA A 84 6.13 16.96 9.60
N ARG A 85 6.94 17.16 8.55
CA ARG A 85 7.89 18.28 8.47
C ARG A 85 7.15 19.63 8.39
N ILE A 86 6.17 19.76 7.51
CA ILE A 86 5.38 20.99 7.35
C ILE A 86 4.64 21.33 8.64
N GLU A 87 4.06 20.35 9.33
CA GLU A 87 3.40 20.55 10.62
C GLU A 87 4.37 21.06 11.71
N TYR A 88 5.60 20.57 11.70
CA TYR A 88 6.65 21.07 12.59
C TYR A 88 7.09 22.51 12.24
N GLU A 89 7.35 22.78 10.94
CA GLU A 89 7.75 24.10 10.46
C GLU A 89 6.66 25.16 10.73
N LEU A 90 5.38 24.80 10.56
CA LEU A 90 4.26 25.67 10.84
C LEU A 90 4.20 26.10 12.31
N LEU A 91 4.44 25.18 13.25
CA LEU A 91 4.50 25.54 14.67
C LEU A 91 5.73 26.39 15.03
N LEU A 92 6.84 26.18 14.31
CA LEU A 92 8.03 27.01 14.47
C LEU A 92 7.75 28.45 14.08
N GLU A 93 7.10 28.68 12.95
CA GLU A 93 6.68 30.00 12.48
C GLU A 93 5.61 30.61 13.42
N GLN A 94 4.67 29.80 13.90
CA GLN A 94 3.65 30.23 14.84
C GLN A 94 4.26 30.73 16.18
N LEU A 95 5.30 30.05 16.68
CA LEU A 95 6.03 30.52 17.84
C LEU A 95 6.75 31.85 17.59
N GLY A 96 7.28 32.05 16.36
CA GLY A 96 7.88 33.32 15.95
C GLY A 96 6.87 34.47 15.98
N VAL A 97 5.69 34.27 15.39
CA VAL A 97 4.60 35.26 15.39
C VAL A 97 4.14 35.57 16.82
N GLU A 98 3.93 34.55 17.66
CA GLU A 98 3.46 34.74 19.03
C GLU A 98 4.48 35.54 19.87
N LYS A 99 5.77 35.33 19.65
CA LYS A 99 6.82 36.13 20.29
C LYS A 99 6.68 37.63 19.95
N ILE A 100 6.29 37.96 18.71
CA ILE A 100 6.09 39.34 18.29
C ILE A 100 4.81 39.92 18.92
N ASN A 101 3.71 39.17 18.84
CA ASN A 101 2.40 39.60 19.35
C ASN A 101 2.37 39.79 20.88
N SER A 102 3.23 39.03 21.61
CA SER A 102 3.29 39.16 23.07
C SER A 102 3.89 40.47 23.56
N TYR A 103 4.56 41.24 22.72
CA TYR A 103 5.15 42.52 23.14
C TYR A 103 4.19 43.70 22.95
N THR A 104 3.43 43.77 21.85
CA THR A 104 2.49 44.87 21.56
C THR A 104 1.49 44.41 20.50
N ASP A 105 0.20 44.69 20.80
CA ASP A 105 -0.87 44.59 19.80
C ASP A 105 -1.19 46.01 19.35
N ILE A 106 -0.89 46.34 18.11
CA ILE A 106 -1.08 47.69 17.52
C ILE A 106 -2.12 47.55 16.41
N GLU A 107 -3.30 48.11 16.65
CA GLU A 107 -4.36 48.20 15.64
C GLU A 107 -4.43 49.61 15.08
N PHE A 108 -4.34 49.72 13.74
CA PHE A 108 -4.57 50.98 13.04
C PHE A 108 -5.90 50.90 12.28
N GLY A 109 -6.85 51.75 12.67
CA GLY A 109 -8.19 51.82 12.09
C GLY A 109 -8.42 53.13 11.33
N TYR A 110 -9.13 53.05 10.22
CA TYR A 110 -9.76 54.23 9.60
C TYR A 110 -11.26 54.14 9.78
N ARG A 111 -11.82 55.12 10.50
CA ARG A 111 -13.26 55.18 10.77
C ARG A 111 -13.91 56.25 9.88
N ASN A 112 -14.99 55.89 9.21
CA ASN A 112 -15.79 56.79 8.41
C ASN A 112 -17.26 56.60 8.82
N ASP A 113 -17.67 57.41 9.82
CA ASP A 113 -19.01 57.34 10.38
C ASP A 113 -19.93 58.36 9.70
N ARG A 114 -21.05 57.90 9.20
CA ARG A 114 -22.11 58.73 8.67
C ARG A 114 -23.23 58.83 9.71
N ILE A 115 -23.25 59.95 10.45
CA ILE A 115 -24.22 60.21 11.52
C ILE A 115 -25.32 61.07 10.95
N LYS A 116 -26.55 60.62 11.12
CA LYS A 116 -27.76 61.38 10.79
C LYS A 116 -28.41 61.79 12.10
N ASP A 117 -28.33 63.06 12.43
CA ASP A 117 -28.91 63.65 13.61
C ASP A 117 -29.79 64.82 13.19
N ASP A 118 -31.07 64.86 13.64
CA ASP A 118 -32.09 65.88 13.34
C ASP A 118 -32.21 66.35 11.87
N GLY A 119 -32.05 65.34 10.93
CA GLY A 119 -32.16 65.63 9.51
C GLY A 119 -30.84 66.09 8.85
N VAL A 120 -29.79 66.35 9.61
CA VAL A 120 -28.49 66.76 9.12
C VAL A 120 -27.56 65.48 9.02
N ILE A 121 -27.02 65.29 7.85
CA ILE A 121 -26.08 64.23 7.63
C ILE A 121 -24.65 64.76 7.85
N SER A 122 -23.99 64.28 8.89
CA SER A 122 -22.60 64.60 9.19
C SER A 122 -21.69 63.36 8.90
N ASN A 123 -20.66 63.58 8.12
CA ASN A 123 -19.64 62.55 7.88
C ASN A 123 -18.43 62.84 8.77
N LYS A 124 -18.20 61.95 9.76
CA LYS A 124 -16.98 61.99 10.59
C LYS A 124 -15.95 60.99 10.03
N LYS A 125 -14.79 61.50 9.68
CA LYS A 125 -13.64 60.71 9.28
C LYS A 125 -12.58 60.82 10.36
N GLY A 126 -12.05 59.69 10.79
CA GLY A 126 -10.99 59.63 11.82
C GLY A 126 -10.03 58.49 11.62
N TYR A 127 -8.86 58.66 12.12
CA TYR A 127 -7.87 57.60 12.26
C TYR A 127 -7.88 57.20 13.72
N GLU A 128 -7.84 55.87 13.96
CA GLU A 128 -7.79 55.28 15.30
C GLU A 128 -6.52 54.46 15.39
N LEU A 129 -5.74 54.70 16.44
CA LEU A 129 -4.55 53.91 16.78
C LEU A 129 -4.81 53.34 18.17
N GLU A 130 -4.98 52.02 18.24
CA GLU A 130 -5.12 51.29 19.51
C GLU A 130 -3.84 50.55 19.79
N ILE A 131 -3.27 50.76 20.98
CA ILE A 131 -2.08 50.06 21.44
C ILE A 131 -2.46 49.31 22.73
N LYS A 132 -2.57 47.98 22.65
CA LYS A 132 -2.84 47.14 23.84
C LYS A 132 -1.50 46.75 24.47
N ILE A 133 -1.28 47.27 25.67
CA ILE A 133 -0.09 46.94 26.47
C ILE A 133 -0.48 45.85 27.50
N PRO A 134 0.05 44.61 27.42
CA PRO A 134 -0.24 43.59 28.42
C PRO A 134 0.43 43.94 29.75
N ILE A 135 -0.37 44.27 30.79
CA ILE A 135 0.16 44.67 32.11
C ILE A 135 0.33 43.43 33.01
N PHE A 136 -0.48 42.38 32.84
CA PHE A 136 -0.52 41.19 33.68
C PHE A 136 -0.23 39.86 32.99
N ASP A 137 -0.40 39.79 31.69
CA ASP A 137 -0.15 38.56 30.92
C ASP A 137 0.70 38.87 29.69
N TRP A 138 1.98 38.49 29.77
CA TRP A 138 2.93 38.65 28.67
C TRP A 138 2.92 37.50 27.70
N GLY A 139 1.84 36.68 27.68
CA GLY A 139 1.67 35.54 26.77
C GLY A 139 2.58 34.35 27.08
N ASP A 140 3.14 34.27 28.28
CA ASP A 140 4.10 33.24 28.68
C ASP A 140 3.44 31.85 28.58
N LEU A 141 2.21 31.69 29.11
CA LEU A 141 1.49 30.42 29.09
C LEU A 141 1.22 29.94 27.68
N GLN A 142 0.88 30.85 26.75
CA GLN A 142 0.61 30.53 25.36
C GLN A 142 1.89 30.15 24.63
N ARG A 143 2.99 30.86 24.86
CA ARG A 143 4.31 30.52 24.33
C ARG A 143 4.79 29.17 24.82
N ASP A 144 4.66 28.87 26.11
CA ASP A 144 5.04 27.58 26.70
C ASP A 144 4.22 26.44 26.11
N THR A 145 2.93 26.65 25.88
CA THR A 145 2.05 25.68 25.23
C THR A 145 2.48 25.41 23.78
N ILE A 146 2.78 26.45 23.01
CA ILE A 146 3.26 26.32 21.62
C ILE A 146 4.62 25.63 21.61
N GLN A 147 5.53 25.96 22.55
CA GLN A 147 6.83 25.33 22.65
C GLN A 147 6.73 23.86 23.04
N ALA A 148 5.85 23.48 23.96
CA ALA A 148 5.60 22.07 24.27
C ALA A 148 5.05 21.31 23.07
N ASN A 149 4.11 21.90 22.33
CA ASN A 149 3.57 21.33 21.08
C ASN A 149 4.65 21.21 19.99
N LEU A 150 5.55 22.18 19.87
CA LEU A 150 6.66 22.17 18.93
C LEU A 150 7.60 20.97 19.20
N ILE A 151 7.98 20.75 20.47
CA ILE A 151 8.80 19.60 20.89
C ILE A 151 8.07 18.29 20.56
N ALA A 152 6.76 18.20 20.84
CA ALA A 152 5.96 17.03 20.52
C ALA A 152 5.94 16.76 19.00
N LYS A 153 5.74 17.79 18.17
CA LYS A 153 5.74 17.66 16.70
C LYS A 153 7.11 17.34 16.13
N GLN A 154 8.17 17.89 16.71
CA GLN A 154 9.55 17.51 16.37
C GLN A 154 9.76 16.02 16.59
N LYS A 155 9.34 15.48 17.75
CA LYS A 155 9.47 14.04 18.04
C LYS A 155 8.61 13.17 17.12
N ILE A 156 7.43 13.63 16.71
CA ILE A 156 6.59 12.97 15.71
C ILE A 156 7.30 12.94 14.34
N TYR A 157 7.88 14.05 13.91
CA TYR A 157 8.63 14.12 12.67
C TYR A 157 9.85 13.16 12.69
N GLU A 158 10.69 13.22 13.74
CA GLU A 158 11.83 12.31 13.90
C GLU A 158 11.41 10.84 13.85
N ASN A 159 10.34 10.47 14.57
CA ASN A 159 9.80 9.11 14.59
C ASN A 159 9.24 8.71 13.22
N THR A 160 8.58 9.63 12.51
CA THR A 160 8.05 9.38 11.15
C THR A 160 9.19 9.08 10.17
N VAL A 161 10.30 9.80 10.24
CA VAL A 161 11.50 9.55 9.41
C VAL A 161 12.10 8.18 9.73
N LEU A 162 12.25 7.84 11.01
CA LEU A 162 12.78 6.53 11.43
C LEU A 162 11.86 5.38 10.97
N ALA A 163 10.55 5.54 11.17
CA ALA A 163 9.56 4.55 10.73
C ALA A 163 9.58 4.41 9.20
N ALA A 164 9.63 5.50 8.46
CA ALA A 164 9.71 5.50 6.99
C ALA A 164 10.94 4.72 6.48
N ALA A 165 12.11 4.95 7.09
CA ALA A 165 13.33 4.24 6.74
C ALA A 165 13.26 2.74 7.07
N SER A 166 12.65 2.38 8.20
CA SER A 166 12.46 0.99 8.62
C SER A 166 11.49 0.26 7.69
N GLU A 167 10.34 0.86 7.40
CA GLU A 167 9.31 0.32 6.49
C GLU A 167 9.87 0.09 5.08
N PHE A 168 10.68 1.04 4.60
CA PHE A 168 11.32 0.89 3.31
C PHE A 168 12.30 -0.27 3.28
N ARG A 169 13.17 -0.41 4.29
CA ARG A 169 14.09 -1.55 4.38
C ARG A 169 13.35 -2.89 4.43
N GLU A 170 12.27 -2.96 5.22
CA GLU A 170 11.43 -4.17 5.31
C GLU A 170 10.79 -4.51 3.96
N ALA A 171 10.18 -3.53 3.29
CA ALA A 171 9.55 -3.72 1.98
C ALA A 171 10.57 -4.15 0.92
N TYR A 172 11.77 -3.56 0.93
CA TYR A 172 12.84 -3.93 0.02
C TYR A 172 13.33 -5.36 0.26
N GLN A 173 13.52 -5.78 1.50
CA GLN A 173 13.93 -7.14 1.82
C GLN A 173 12.86 -8.16 1.40
N LYS A 174 11.58 -7.86 1.61
CA LYS A 174 10.47 -8.68 1.13
C LYS A 174 10.47 -8.81 -0.39
N TYR A 175 10.66 -7.70 -1.11
CA TYR A 175 10.79 -7.70 -2.55
C TYR A 175 11.98 -8.54 -3.02
N ARG A 176 13.16 -8.34 -2.40
CA ARG A 176 14.38 -9.06 -2.74
C ARG A 176 14.23 -10.57 -2.55
N THR A 177 13.69 -10.98 -1.40
CA THR A 177 13.42 -12.38 -1.11
C THR A 177 12.41 -12.99 -2.09
N ALA A 178 11.33 -12.25 -2.43
CA ALA A 178 10.35 -12.71 -3.41
C ALA A 178 10.97 -12.87 -4.81
N PHE A 179 11.89 -11.98 -5.20
CA PHE A 179 12.62 -12.08 -6.45
C PHE A 179 13.51 -13.35 -6.48
N ASP A 180 14.27 -13.58 -5.41
CA ASP A 180 15.18 -14.74 -5.32
C ASP A 180 14.39 -16.07 -5.33
N ILE A 181 13.23 -16.12 -4.67
CA ILE A 181 12.31 -17.28 -4.70
C ILE A 181 11.76 -17.50 -6.10
N ALA A 182 11.22 -16.47 -6.75
CA ALA A 182 10.69 -16.59 -8.10
C ALA A 182 11.77 -17.04 -9.09
N LYS A 183 12.96 -16.45 -9.00
CA LYS A 183 14.12 -16.82 -9.81
C LYS A 183 14.52 -18.29 -9.61
N HIS A 184 14.54 -18.75 -8.37
CA HIS A 184 14.87 -20.15 -8.05
C HIS A 184 13.86 -21.14 -8.67
N TYR A 185 12.56 -20.79 -8.66
CA TYR A 185 11.55 -21.61 -9.32
C TYR A 185 11.77 -21.69 -10.84
N TYR A 186 11.99 -20.56 -11.50
CA TYR A 186 12.12 -20.51 -12.96
C TYR A 186 13.44 -21.03 -13.49
N ASP A 187 14.55 -20.76 -12.79
CA ASP A 187 15.89 -21.13 -13.25
C ASP A 187 16.28 -22.55 -12.87
N GLN A 188 15.68 -23.13 -11.82
CA GLN A 188 16.11 -24.43 -11.29
C GLN A 188 14.97 -25.43 -11.14
N ILE A 189 13.91 -25.10 -10.39
CA ILE A 189 12.90 -26.09 -10.01
C ILE A 189 12.10 -26.58 -11.23
N ILE A 190 11.62 -25.65 -12.07
CA ILE A 190 10.85 -26.02 -13.28
C ILE A 190 11.70 -26.86 -14.25
N PRO A 191 12.91 -26.46 -14.64
CA PRO A 191 13.75 -27.28 -15.52
C PRO A 191 14.07 -28.67 -14.94
N MET A 192 14.30 -28.77 -13.62
CA MET A 192 14.50 -30.08 -12.97
C MET A 192 13.28 -30.98 -13.09
N HIS A 193 12.07 -30.45 -12.89
CA HIS A 193 10.83 -31.21 -13.05
C HIS A 193 10.56 -31.58 -14.51
N GLU A 194 11.01 -30.79 -15.47
CA GLU A 194 10.93 -31.12 -16.90
C GLU A 194 11.79 -32.32 -17.22
N ILE A 195 13.05 -32.31 -16.81
CA ILE A 195 13.98 -33.43 -16.96
C ILE A 195 13.42 -34.68 -16.28
N LEU A 196 12.95 -34.54 -15.02
CA LEU A 196 12.40 -35.64 -14.26
C LEU A 196 11.23 -36.33 -14.97
N LEU A 197 10.30 -35.50 -15.53
CA LEU A 197 9.14 -36.03 -16.24
C LEU A 197 9.55 -36.69 -17.57
N GLU A 198 10.53 -36.14 -18.27
CA GLU A 198 11.08 -36.74 -19.48
C GLU A 198 11.70 -38.12 -19.19
N GLU A 199 12.58 -38.23 -18.22
CA GLU A 199 13.18 -39.49 -17.77
C GLU A 199 12.14 -40.51 -17.29
N ALA A 200 11.17 -40.06 -16.52
CA ALA A 200 10.06 -40.91 -16.09
C ALA A 200 9.25 -41.46 -17.27
N THR A 201 9.06 -40.64 -18.33
CA THR A 201 8.37 -41.07 -19.54
C THR A 201 9.17 -42.15 -20.29
N TYR A 202 10.50 -42.01 -20.39
CA TYR A 202 11.37 -43.06 -20.98
C TYR A 202 11.32 -44.33 -20.14
N ASN A 203 11.42 -44.24 -18.82
CA ASN A 203 11.39 -45.39 -17.91
C ASN A 203 10.03 -46.11 -17.96
N TYR A 204 8.93 -45.38 -18.07
CA TYR A 204 7.59 -45.97 -18.26
C TYR A 204 7.49 -46.70 -19.59
N ASN A 205 7.97 -46.12 -20.69
CA ASN A 205 8.01 -46.77 -22.01
C ASN A 205 8.91 -48.01 -22.00
N GLY A 206 9.98 -48.00 -21.20
CA GLY A 206 10.86 -49.17 -20.96
C GLY A 206 10.29 -50.17 -19.97
N MET A 207 9.06 -49.98 -19.45
CA MET A 207 8.44 -50.85 -18.43
C MET A 207 9.22 -50.94 -17.11
N ILE A 208 10.06 -49.93 -16.81
CA ILE A 208 10.89 -49.87 -15.59
C ILE A 208 10.05 -49.35 -14.43
N ILE A 209 9.22 -48.34 -14.71
CA ILE A 209 8.32 -47.74 -13.70
C ILE A 209 6.84 -47.99 -14.08
N GLY A 210 5.96 -47.93 -13.08
CA GLY A 210 4.52 -48.06 -13.29
C GLY A 210 3.84 -46.72 -13.65
N ILE A 211 2.62 -46.81 -14.19
CA ILE A 211 1.80 -45.63 -14.55
C ILE A 211 1.57 -44.69 -13.36
N PHE A 212 1.47 -45.22 -12.13
CA PHE A 212 1.24 -44.37 -10.94
C PHE A 212 2.42 -43.48 -10.61
N GLU A 213 3.63 -44.03 -10.75
CA GLU A 213 4.85 -43.25 -10.56
C GLU A 213 5.00 -42.14 -11.59
N LEU A 214 4.73 -42.43 -12.88
CA LEU A 214 4.70 -41.43 -13.94
C LEU A 214 3.64 -40.33 -13.64
N MET A 215 2.42 -40.72 -13.23
CA MET A 215 1.36 -39.77 -12.88
C MET A 215 1.75 -38.92 -11.68
N GLN A 216 2.40 -39.49 -10.67
CA GLN A 216 2.88 -38.76 -9.48
C GLN A 216 3.89 -37.68 -9.88
N ILE A 217 4.86 -38.01 -10.71
CA ILE A 217 5.87 -37.07 -11.23
C ILE A 217 5.21 -35.96 -12.05
N GLY A 218 4.19 -36.28 -12.86
CA GLY A 218 3.39 -35.29 -13.60
C GLY A 218 2.63 -34.32 -12.67
N LEU A 219 2.07 -34.84 -11.57
CA LEU A 219 1.39 -34.01 -10.56
C LEU A 219 2.39 -33.12 -9.81
N GLU A 220 3.58 -33.62 -9.49
CA GLU A 220 4.64 -32.83 -8.86
C GLU A 220 5.10 -31.69 -9.75
N LYS A 221 5.31 -31.92 -11.06
CA LYS A 221 5.60 -30.89 -12.04
C LYS A 221 4.49 -29.83 -12.07
N SER A 222 3.23 -30.24 -12.20
CA SER A 222 2.10 -29.29 -12.22
C SER A 222 2.00 -28.47 -10.93
N THR A 223 2.30 -29.08 -9.79
CA THR A 223 2.34 -28.39 -8.50
C THR A 223 3.49 -27.39 -8.45
N ALA A 224 4.66 -27.73 -8.98
CA ALA A 224 5.80 -26.82 -9.07
C ALA A 224 5.50 -25.62 -9.99
N GLU A 225 4.83 -25.84 -11.12
CA GLU A 225 4.39 -24.77 -12.03
C GLU A 225 3.39 -23.81 -11.35
N ILE A 226 2.43 -24.33 -10.57
CA ILE A 226 1.50 -23.50 -9.79
C ILE A 226 2.27 -22.65 -8.77
N LYS A 227 3.21 -23.25 -8.02
CA LYS A 227 4.03 -22.54 -7.04
C LYS A 227 4.92 -21.48 -7.68
N ALA A 228 5.43 -21.71 -8.90
CA ALA A 228 6.19 -20.74 -9.66
C ALA A 228 5.34 -19.52 -10.05
N ILE A 229 4.10 -19.75 -10.48
CA ILE A 229 3.14 -18.68 -10.79
C ILE A 229 2.82 -17.89 -9.51
N ASP A 230 2.57 -18.57 -8.39
CA ASP A 230 2.33 -17.92 -7.10
C ASP A 230 3.55 -17.11 -6.63
N ALA A 231 4.77 -17.63 -6.83
CA ALA A 231 6.01 -16.90 -6.51
C ALA A 231 6.16 -15.65 -7.38
N LEU A 232 5.85 -15.72 -8.66
CA LEU A 232 5.87 -14.57 -9.57
C LEU A 232 4.80 -13.53 -9.19
N GLN A 233 3.61 -13.96 -8.82
CA GLN A 233 2.56 -13.06 -8.31
C GLN A 233 3.00 -12.36 -7.02
N ASN A 234 3.62 -13.10 -6.10
CA ASN A 234 4.16 -12.54 -4.86
C ASN A 234 5.27 -11.52 -5.12
N LEU A 235 6.13 -11.76 -6.11
CA LEU A 235 7.15 -10.80 -6.53
C LEU A 235 6.53 -9.47 -6.98
N PHE A 236 5.57 -9.50 -7.90
CA PHE A 236 4.92 -8.28 -8.38
C PHE A 236 4.12 -7.58 -7.28
N THR A 237 3.52 -8.33 -6.36
CA THR A 237 2.83 -7.76 -5.20
C THR A 237 3.83 -7.08 -4.26
N ALA A 238 4.99 -7.69 -4.02
CA ALA A 238 6.05 -7.10 -3.21
C ALA A 238 6.66 -5.85 -3.87
N GLU A 239 6.82 -5.84 -5.20
CA GLU A 239 7.26 -4.68 -5.97
C GLU A 239 6.27 -3.51 -5.85
N LEU A 240 4.98 -3.76 -6.04
CA LEU A 240 3.93 -2.76 -5.86
C LEU A 240 3.91 -2.22 -4.42
N ASN A 241 4.11 -3.09 -3.43
CA ASN A 241 4.20 -2.66 -2.04
C ASN A 241 5.43 -1.79 -1.79
N LEU A 242 6.60 -2.15 -2.34
CA LEU A 242 7.82 -1.36 -2.24
C LEU A 242 7.63 0.04 -2.85
N ASN A 243 7.05 0.12 -4.04
CA ASN A 243 6.73 1.39 -4.70
C ASN A 243 5.73 2.22 -3.89
N SER A 244 4.72 1.59 -3.29
CA SER A 244 3.73 2.24 -2.43
C SER A 244 4.36 2.81 -1.16
N VAL A 245 5.23 2.03 -0.50
CA VAL A 245 5.99 2.46 0.69
C VAL A 245 6.95 3.59 0.35
N ALA A 246 7.58 3.58 -0.83
CA ALA A 246 8.46 4.66 -1.29
C ALA A 246 7.74 6.02 -1.40
N VAL A 247 6.43 6.01 -1.66
CA VAL A 247 5.59 7.23 -1.73
C VAL A 247 4.98 7.60 -0.37
N GLY A 248 5.10 6.73 0.65
CA GLY A 248 4.51 6.95 1.98
C GLY A 248 3.08 6.41 2.11
N ARG A 249 2.67 5.47 1.24
CA ARG A 249 1.35 4.84 1.29
C ARG A 249 1.48 3.35 1.56
N LYS A 250 0.82 2.84 2.61
CA LYS A 250 0.76 1.39 2.88
C LYS A 250 -0.34 0.75 2.04
N LEU A 251 0.00 -0.30 1.27
CA LEU A 251 -0.98 -1.16 0.61
C LEU A 251 -1.79 -1.88 1.70
N GLY A 252 -3.12 -1.67 1.73
CA GLY A 252 -4.01 -2.29 2.72
C GLY A 252 -4.27 -1.49 3.99
N ALA A 253 -3.68 -0.31 4.17
CA ALA A 253 -4.13 0.61 5.20
C ALA A 253 -5.57 1.03 4.87
N LYS A 254 -6.53 0.65 5.73
CA LYS A 254 -7.90 1.16 5.68
C LYS A 254 -7.82 2.69 5.66
N SER A 255 -8.45 3.34 4.71
CA SER A 255 -8.42 4.79 4.64
C SER A 255 -8.95 5.35 5.97
N ARG A 256 -8.24 6.30 6.58
CA ARG A 256 -8.63 6.97 7.83
C ARG A 256 -10.02 7.61 7.79
N THR A 257 -10.62 7.75 6.61
CA THR A 257 -11.98 8.27 6.41
C THR A 257 -13.03 7.43 7.13
N THR A 258 -12.85 6.12 7.28
CA THR A 258 -13.79 5.25 8.01
C THR A 258 -13.72 5.39 9.54
N GLU A 259 -12.59 5.85 10.09
CA GLU A 259 -12.47 6.07 11.55
C GLU A 259 -13.07 7.40 11.99
N ILE A 260 -13.07 8.41 11.13
CA ILE A 260 -13.70 9.72 11.44
C ILE A 260 -15.23 9.61 11.46
N GLU A 261 -15.82 8.80 10.58
CA GLU A 261 -17.27 8.56 10.59
C GLU A 261 -17.71 7.69 11.77
N SER A 262 -16.91 6.70 12.18
CA SER A 262 -17.22 5.85 13.34
C SER A 262 -17.12 6.61 14.68
N ASN A 263 -16.24 7.60 14.77
CA ASN A 263 -16.10 8.45 15.96
C ASN A 263 -17.16 9.58 16.03
N LYS A 264 -17.70 10.03 14.89
CA LYS A 264 -18.84 10.94 14.87
C LYS A 264 -20.13 10.24 15.28
N ALA A 265 -20.33 8.98 14.90
CA ALA A 265 -21.49 8.18 15.28
C ALA A 265 -21.53 7.81 16.79
N LYS A 266 -20.36 7.74 17.46
CA LYS A 266 -20.28 7.46 18.90
C LYS A 266 -20.44 8.69 19.83
N LYS A 267 -20.40 9.92 19.29
CA LYS A 267 -20.60 11.17 20.06
C LYS A 267 -22.00 11.76 19.92
N GLY A 268 -22.92 11.08 19.26
CA GLY A 268 -24.31 11.51 19.01
C GLY A 268 -25.36 10.69 19.76
N HIS A 269 -25.01 10.09 20.91
CA HIS A 269 -25.96 9.46 21.83
C HIS A 269 -25.75 9.94 23.24
#